data_8ce8340ed70458d0979cd27f2c38b515
#
_entry.id   8ce8340ed70458d0979cd27f2c38b515
#
_cell.length_a   1.000
_cell.length_b   1.000
_cell.length_c   1.000
_cell.angle_alpha   90.00
_cell.angle_beta   90.00
_cell.angle_gamma   90.00
#
_symmetry.space_group_name_H-M   'P 1'
#
loop_
_entity.id
_entity.type
_entity.pdbx_description
1 polymer ?
#
loop_
_entity_poly.entity_id
_entity_poly.type
_entity_poly.pdbx_seq_one_letter_code
_entity_poly.pdbx_strand_id
1 'polypeptide(L)'
;MKILVVGSGGREHAMVWALARSPRRPTLYAAPGNAGIESLATCVPVKADDVAGLKTFAQSEKIDLTVVGPEAPLALGIVDVFRQARLKIFGPTKSAARIEASKAFSKEVMASARILTAEAQSFDRLGPALAYLDQHELPVVVKADGLAQGK
;
A
#
# COMPACT_ATOMS: atom_id res chain seq x y z
N MET A 1 24.38 -0.91 5.08
CA MET A 1 22.95 -0.89 5.42
C MET A 1 22.18 -1.63 4.32
N LYS A 2 21.40 -2.64 4.68
CA LYS A 2 20.54 -3.41 3.77
C LYS A 2 19.11 -2.85 3.80
N ILE A 3 18.55 -2.54 2.63
CA ILE A 3 17.17 -2.02 2.51
C ILE A 3 16.37 -2.97 1.60
N LEU A 4 15.18 -3.35 2.05
CA LEU A 4 14.19 -4.07 1.27
C LEU A 4 13.09 -3.12 0.82
N VAL A 5 12.84 -3.03 -0.50
CA VAL A 5 11.69 -2.32 -1.07
C VAL A 5 10.64 -3.37 -1.47
N VAL A 6 9.46 -3.29 -0.88
CA VAL A 6 8.34 -4.19 -1.19
C VAL A 6 7.52 -3.61 -2.32
N GLY A 7 7.34 -4.40 -3.38
CA GLY A 7 6.53 -4.07 -4.56
C GLY A 7 7.27 -4.25 -5.88
N SER A 8 6.60 -3.97 -6.99
CA SER A 8 7.09 -4.23 -8.35
C SER A 8 6.69 -3.17 -9.38
N GLY A 9 6.05 -2.09 -8.96
CA GLY A 9 5.56 -1.04 -9.85
C GLY A 9 6.61 0.04 -10.16
N GLY A 10 6.21 1.04 -10.95
CA GLY A 10 7.05 2.19 -11.28
C GLY A 10 7.39 3.05 -10.06
N ARG A 11 6.49 3.13 -9.07
CA ARG A 11 6.75 3.81 -7.80
C ARG A 11 7.90 3.15 -7.02
N GLU A 12 7.89 1.84 -6.91
CA GLU A 12 8.95 1.08 -6.25
C GLU A 12 10.26 1.15 -7.02
N HIS A 13 10.21 1.14 -8.36
CA HIS A 13 11.40 1.38 -9.19
C HIS A 13 11.99 2.76 -8.91
N ALA A 14 11.18 3.82 -8.84
CA ALA A 14 11.65 5.16 -8.50
C ALA A 14 12.27 5.24 -7.09
N MET A 15 11.70 4.54 -6.12
CA MET A 15 12.26 4.43 -4.76
C MET A 15 13.63 3.75 -4.79
N VAL A 16 13.76 2.61 -5.47
CA VAL A 16 15.03 1.88 -5.60
C VAL A 16 16.06 2.75 -6.31
N TRP A 17 15.70 3.41 -7.39
CA TRP A 17 16.56 4.33 -8.12
C TRP A 17 17.09 5.47 -7.23
N ALA A 18 16.20 6.10 -6.44
CA ALA A 18 16.59 7.16 -5.52
C ALA A 18 17.53 6.64 -4.40
N LEU A 19 17.24 5.46 -3.83
CA LEU A 19 18.07 4.84 -2.80
C LEU A 19 19.45 4.43 -3.34
N ALA A 20 19.52 3.93 -4.58
CA ALA A 20 20.79 3.56 -5.23
C ALA A 20 21.73 4.77 -5.40
N ARG A 21 21.18 5.98 -5.53
CA ARG A 21 21.96 7.23 -5.63
C ARG A 21 22.36 7.83 -4.27
N SER A 22 21.96 7.19 -3.18
CA SER A 22 22.30 7.67 -1.84
C SER A 22 23.81 7.61 -1.60
N PRO A 23 24.42 8.65 -1.01
CA PRO A 23 25.84 8.64 -0.64
C PRO A 23 26.16 7.54 0.40
N ARG A 24 25.16 7.00 1.09
CA ARG A 24 25.30 5.86 2.02
C ARG A 24 25.48 4.51 1.33
N ARG A 25 25.28 4.43 0.01
CA ARG A 25 25.44 3.21 -0.82
C ARG A 25 24.84 1.96 -0.16
N PRO A 26 23.53 1.92 0.10
CA PRO A 26 22.91 0.75 0.71
C PRO A 26 22.95 -0.45 -0.24
N THR A 27 22.98 -1.66 0.33
CA THR A 27 22.66 -2.88 -0.42
C THR A 27 21.14 -2.96 -0.57
N LEU A 28 20.64 -3.03 -1.80
CA LEU A 28 19.22 -2.95 -2.11
C LEU A 28 18.66 -4.31 -2.51
N TYR A 29 17.50 -4.62 -1.96
CA TYR A 29 16.64 -5.74 -2.32
C TYR A 29 15.27 -5.21 -2.71
N ALA A 30 14.59 -5.90 -3.63
CA ALA A 30 13.21 -5.62 -4.01
C ALA A 30 12.39 -6.91 -4.04
N ALA A 31 11.17 -6.90 -3.52
CA ALA A 31 10.31 -8.07 -3.46
C ALA A 31 8.88 -7.75 -3.95
N PRO A 32 8.44 -8.33 -5.09
CA PRO A 32 9.20 -9.19 -5.98
C PRO A 32 10.17 -8.41 -6.89
N GLY A 33 10.06 -7.08 -7.01
CA GLY A 33 10.80 -6.28 -7.97
C GLY A 33 10.28 -6.46 -9.40
N ASN A 34 11.04 -5.94 -10.37
CA ASN A 34 10.76 -6.07 -11.81
C ASN A 34 12.07 -5.95 -12.61
N ALA A 35 12.03 -6.22 -13.91
CA ALA A 35 13.21 -6.19 -14.79
C ALA A 35 13.97 -4.84 -14.76
N GLY A 36 13.30 -3.71 -14.60
CA GLY A 36 13.95 -2.40 -14.47
C GLY A 36 14.70 -2.25 -13.14
N ILE A 37 14.20 -2.87 -12.08
CA ILE A 37 14.81 -2.85 -10.74
C ILE A 37 16.05 -3.76 -10.67
N GLU A 38 16.11 -4.86 -11.42
CA GLU A 38 17.19 -5.84 -11.39
C GLU A 38 18.58 -5.23 -11.65
N SER A 39 18.64 -4.13 -12.41
CA SER A 39 19.91 -3.42 -12.65
C SER A 39 20.40 -2.62 -11.43
N LEU A 40 19.56 -2.40 -10.42
CA LEU A 40 19.81 -1.52 -9.27
C LEU A 40 19.75 -2.26 -7.92
N ALA A 41 19.04 -3.37 -7.85
CA ALA A 41 18.79 -4.12 -6.63
C ALA A 41 18.66 -5.62 -6.90
N THR A 42 18.90 -6.45 -5.89
CA THR A 42 18.62 -7.88 -5.96
C THR A 42 17.11 -8.12 -5.84
N CYS A 43 16.47 -8.61 -6.92
CA CYS A 43 15.08 -9.01 -6.89
C CYS A 43 14.90 -10.36 -6.16
N VAL A 44 13.91 -10.43 -5.27
CA VAL A 44 13.64 -11.59 -4.41
C VAL A 44 12.28 -12.17 -4.79
N PRO A 45 12.15 -13.47 -5.07
CA PRO A 45 10.89 -14.06 -5.55
C PRO A 45 9.87 -14.27 -4.40
N VAL A 46 9.60 -13.19 -3.65
CA VAL A 46 8.58 -13.14 -2.61
C VAL A 46 7.52 -12.12 -3.03
N LYS A 47 6.26 -12.53 -3.08
CA LYS A 47 5.16 -11.64 -3.46
C LYS A 47 4.99 -10.50 -2.45
N ALA A 48 4.53 -9.34 -2.92
CA ALA A 48 4.33 -8.18 -2.07
C ALA A 48 3.26 -8.38 -0.98
N ASP A 49 2.29 -9.25 -1.23
CA ASP A 49 1.21 -9.63 -0.30
C ASP A 49 1.57 -10.83 0.60
N ASP A 50 2.68 -11.50 0.37
CA ASP A 50 3.19 -12.55 1.27
C ASP A 50 3.95 -11.94 2.46
N VAL A 51 3.18 -11.41 3.41
CA VAL A 51 3.71 -10.76 4.62
C VAL A 51 4.60 -11.68 5.45
N ALA A 52 4.28 -12.98 5.51
CA ALA A 52 5.05 -13.96 6.26
C ALA A 52 6.41 -14.25 5.60
N GLY A 53 6.41 -14.44 4.28
CA GLY A 53 7.63 -14.63 3.49
C GLY A 53 8.54 -13.40 3.55
N LEU A 54 7.98 -12.20 3.42
CA LEU A 54 8.71 -10.93 3.54
C LEU A 54 9.36 -10.77 4.92
N LYS A 55 8.64 -11.10 5.99
CA LYS A 55 9.19 -11.09 7.35
C LYS A 55 10.35 -12.07 7.49
N THR A 56 10.16 -13.31 7.03
CA THR A 56 11.19 -14.36 7.09
C THR A 56 12.44 -13.92 6.33
N PHE A 57 12.29 -13.40 5.11
CA PHE A 57 13.39 -12.85 4.32
C PHE A 57 14.11 -11.71 5.05
N ALA A 58 13.35 -10.75 5.59
CA ALA A 58 13.94 -9.62 6.30
C ALA A 58 14.77 -10.04 7.53
N GLN A 59 14.34 -11.10 8.22
CA GLN A 59 15.06 -11.67 9.36
C GLN A 59 16.33 -12.41 8.94
N SER A 60 16.23 -13.31 7.94
CA SER A 60 17.37 -14.12 7.46
C SER A 60 18.48 -13.25 6.86
N GLU A 61 18.11 -12.25 6.05
CA GLU A 61 19.04 -11.33 5.42
C GLU A 61 19.51 -10.19 6.35
N LYS A 62 18.96 -10.09 7.54
CA LYS A 62 19.23 -9.00 8.51
C LYS A 62 19.01 -7.63 7.86
N ILE A 63 17.83 -7.44 7.27
CA ILE A 63 17.43 -6.17 6.65
C ILE A 63 17.38 -5.08 7.71
N ASP A 64 18.08 -3.97 7.46
CA ASP A 64 18.12 -2.82 8.36
C ASP A 64 16.86 -1.96 8.29
N LEU A 65 16.22 -1.87 7.11
CA LEU A 65 15.01 -1.11 6.88
C LEU A 65 14.20 -1.73 5.74
N THR A 66 12.90 -1.90 5.95
CA THR A 66 11.94 -2.25 4.89
C THR A 66 11.11 -1.03 4.52
N VAL A 67 10.92 -0.78 3.23
CA VAL A 67 10.07 0.29 2.68
C VAL A 67 8.96 -0.35 1.87
N VAL A 68 7.72 0.00 2.17
CA VAL A 68 6.55 -0.60 1.50
C VAL A 68 5.98 0.39 0.49
N GLY A 69 5.92 -0.01 -0.77
CA GLY A 69 5.40 0.82 -1.86
C GLY A 69 3.89 0.65 -2.07
N PRO A 70 3.36 -0.57 -2.28
CA PRO A 70 1.96 -0.77 -2.63
C PRO A 70 1.03 -0.80 -1.41
N GLU A 71 -0.24 -0.53 -1.64
CA GLU A 71 -1.27 -0.44 -0.62
C GLU A 71 -1.68 -1.83 -0.05
N ALA A 72 -1.65 -2.87 -0.87
CA ALA A 72 -2.12 -4.20 -0.49
C ALA A 72 -1.41 -4.78 0.75
N PRO A 73 -0.07 -4.87 0.81
CA PRO A 73 0.61 -5.33 2.01
C PRO A 73 0.37 -4.45 3.24
N LEU A 74 0.15 -3.13 3.06
CA LEU A 74 -0.18 -2.21 4.15
C LEU A 74 -1.57 -2.54 4.73
N ALA A 75 -2.56 -2.77 3.86
CA ALA A 75 -3.91 -3.19 4.25
C ALA A 75 -3.92 -4.58 4.92
N LEU A 76 -2.99 -5.47 4.54
CA LEU A 76 -2.79 -6.76 5.20
C LEU A 76 -2.09 -6.64 6.57
N GLY A 77 -1.47 -5.48 6.88
CA GLY A 77 -0.86 -5.21 8.18
C GLY A 77 0.63 -5.57 8.26
N ILE A 78 1.36 -5.53 7.16
CA ILE A 78 2.80 -5.81 7.14
C ILE A 78 3.56 -4.98 8.17
N VAL A 79 3.19 -3.71 8.36
CA VAL A 79 3.87 -2.82 9.31
C VAL A 79 3.68 -3.30 10.75
N ASP A 80 2.48 -3.75 11.08
CA ASP A 80 2.17 -4.26 12.43
C ASP A 80 2.95 -5.56 12.71
N VAL A 81 2.99 -6.48 11.74
CA VAL A 81 3.74 -7.75 11.81
C VAL A 81 5.25 -7.51 11.97
N PHE A 82 5.82 -6.57 11.21
CA PHE A 82 7.25 -6.25 11.28
C PHE A 82 7.61 -5.57 12.60
N ARG A 83 6.78 -4.64 13.09
CA ARG A 83 6.97 -3.99 14.40
C ARG A 83 6.93 -4.99 15.54
N GLN A 84 5.99 -5.94 15.53
CA GLN A 84 5.93 -7.03 16.52
C GLN A 84 7.20 -7.89 16.49
N ALA A 85 7.79 -8.08 15.31
CA ALA A 85 9.06 -8.79 15.13
C ALA A 85 10.30 -7.90 15.39
N ARG A 86 10.13 -6.65 15.83
CA ARG A 86 11.20 -5.66 16.03
C ARG A 86 12.02 -5.35 14.78
N LEU A 87 11.43 -5.53 13.60
CA LEU A 87 12.02 -5.15 12.31
C LEU A 87 11.64 -3.71 11.99
N LYS A 88 12.62 -2.93 11.52
CA LYS A 88 12.38 -1.55 11.10
C LYS A 88 11.65 -1.54 9.76
N ILE A 89 10.54 -0.81 9.72
CA ILE A 89 9.71 -0.71 8.52
C ILE A 89 9.14 0.71 8.39
N PHE A 90 9.11 1.20 7.15
CA PHE A 90 8.46 2.45 6.78
C PHE A 90 7.16 2.16 6.02
N GLY A 91 6.08 2.69 6.55
CA GLY A 91 4.73 2.57 6.03
C GLY A 91 3.69 2.81 7.15
N PRO A 92 2.42 3.05 6.79
CA PRO A 92 1.32 3.16 7.76
C PRO A 92 0.97 1.78 8.35
N THR A 93 0.49 1.78 9.58
CA THR A 93 -0.12 0.58 10.19
C THR A 93 -1.37 0.15 9.43
N LYS A 94 -1.84 -1.08 9.64
CA LYS A 94 -3.10 -1.57 9.06
C LYS A 94 -4.27 -0.62 9.34
N SER A 95 -4.37 -0.11 10.55
CA SER A 95 -5.42 0.85 10.94
C SER A 95 -5.33 2.15 10.14
N ALA A 96 -4.12 2.72 9.98
CA ALA A 96 -3.92 3.95 9.21
C ALA A 96 -4.09 3.74 7.70
N ALA A 97 -3.69 2.57 7.17
CA ALA A 97 -3.85 2.22 5.77
C ALA A 97 -5.32 2.14 5.31
N ARG A 98 -6.28 2.06 6.24
CA ARG A 98 -7.72 2.11 5.92
C ARG A 98 -8.12 3.37 5.16
N ILE A 99 -7.44 4.49 5.35
CA ILE A 99 -7.70 5.73 4.60
C ILE A 99 -7.59 5.51 3.10
N GLU A 100 -6.66 4.66 2.65
CA GLU A 100 -6.50 4.30 1.24
C GLU A 100 -7.32 3.04 0.88
N ALA A 101 -7.40 2.08 1.82
CA ALA A 101 -8.01 0.78 1.58
C ALA A 101 -9.55 0.80 1.58
N SER A 102 -10.20 1.79 2.20
CA SER A 102 -11.66 1.93 2.25
C SER A 102 -12.08 3.37 1.96
N LYS A 103 -12.78 3.54 0.85
CA LYS A 103 -13.32 4.84 0.44
C LYS A 103 -14.42 5.32 1.40
N ALA A 104 -15.24 4.40 1.91
CA ALA A 104 -16.26 4.69 2.90
C ALA A 104 -15.62 5.23 4.18
N PHE A 105 -14.62 4.53 4.74
CA PHE A 105 -13.89 4.99 5.92
C PHE A 105 -13.20 6.34 5.69
N SER A 106 -12.58 6.54 4.52
CA SER A 106 -11.96 7.81 4.16
C SER A 106 -12.96 8.96 4.18
N LYS A 107 -14.18 8.74 3.66
CA LYS A 107 -15.27 9.72 3.68
C LYS A 107 -15.76 10.02 5.11
N GLU A 108 -15.87 9.02 5.96
CA GLU A 108 -16.21 9.20 7.39
C GLU A 108 -15.16 10.07 8.10
N VAL A 109 -13.87 9.79 7.89
CA VAL A 109 -12.77 10.59 8.45
C VAL A 109 -12.83 12.04 7.95
N MET A 110 -13.01 12.25 6.64
CA MET A 110 -13.12 13.57 6.06
C MET A 110 -14.31 14.35 6.62
N ALA A 111 -15.46 13.71 6.75
CA ALA A 111 -16.67 14.31 7.32
C ALA A 111 -16.45 14.72 8.79
N SER A 112 -15.87 13.83 9.60
CA SER A 112 -15.59 14.11 11.02
C SER A 112 -14.58 15.26 11.22
N ALA A 113 -13.62 15.38 10.31
CA ALA A 113 -12.59 16.43 10.31
C ALA A 113 -13.04 17.71 9.55
N ARG A 114 -14.25 17.75 9.00
CA ARG A 114 -14.77 18.86 8.18
C ARG A 114 -13.88 19.18 6.97
N ILE A 115 -13.27 18.16 6.37
CA ILE A 115 -12.46 18.28 5.16
C ILE A 115 -13.39 18.35 3.95
N LEU A 116 -13.20 19.39 3.12
CA LEU A 116 -13.97 19.55 1.87
C LEU A 116 -13.68 18.37 0.93
N THR A 117 -14.74 17.70 0.49
CA THR A 117 -14.69 16.58 -0.47
C THR A 117 -16.03 16.51 -1.20
N ALA A 118 -16.06 15.85 -2.36
CA ALA A 118 -17.30 15.59 -3.07
C ALA A 118 -18.29 14.83 -2.18
N GLU A 119 -19.58 15.10 -2.31
CA GLU A 119 -20.62 14.33 -1.65
C GLU A 119 -20.50 12.85 -2.00
N ALA A 120 -20.81 11.99 -1.05
CA ALA A 120 -20.75 10.55 -1.25
C ALA A 120 -21.72 9.84 -0.34
N GLN A 121 -22.33 8.79 -0.85
CA GLN A 121 -23.17 7.87 -0.11
C GLN A 121 -22.66 6.44 -0.31
N SER A 122 -22.62 5.67 0.77
CA SER A 122 -22.20 4.26 0.72
C SER A 122 -23.41 3.35 0.94
N PHE A 123 -23.46 2.25 0.22
CA PHE A 123 -24.54 1.26 0.27
C PHE A 123 -23.95 -0.14 0.36
N ASP A 124 -24.56 -1.00 1.14
CA ASP A 124 -24.23 -2.42 1.27
C ASP A 124 -25.21 -3.33 0.50
N ARG A 125 -26.31 -2.74 -0.06
CA ARG A 125 -27.33 -3.45 -0.81
C ARG A 125 -27.70 -2.71 -2.10
N LEU A 126 -28.00 -3.48 -3.13
CA LEU A 126 -28.33 -2.97 -4.47
C LEU A 126 -29.60 -2.10 -4.47
N GLY A 127 -30.67 -2.56 -3.83
CA GLY A 127 -31.97 -1.84 -3.85
C GLY A 127 -31.88 -0.37 -3.37
N PRO A 128 -31.36 -0.12 -2.16
CA PRO A 128 -31.12 1.25 -1.70
C PRO A 128 -30.20 2.08 -2.60
N ALA A 129 -29.17 1.44 -3.19
CA ALA A 129 -28.26 2.13 -4.11
C ALA A 129 -28.97 2.59 -5.39
N LEU A 130 -29.80 1.74 -5.98
CA LEU A 130 -30.61 2.08 -7.16
C LEU A 130 -31.62 3.18 -6.85
N ALA A 131 -32.36 3.08 -5.73
CA ALA A 131 -33.33 4.09 -5.32
C ALA A 131 -32.67 5.47 -5.08
N TYR A 132 -31.44 5.50 -4.60
CA TYR A 132 -30.67 6.74 -4.47
C TYR A 132 -30.28 7.31 -5.83
N LEU A 133 -29.83 6.46 -6.77
CA LEU A 133 -29.46 6.90 -8.11
C LEU A 133 -30.63 7.47 -8.90
N ASP A 134 -31.83 6.88 -8.76
CA ASP A 134 -33.05 7.36 -9.41
C ASP A 134 -33.48 8.77 -8.97
N GLN A 135 -33.03 9.22 -7.80
CA GLN A 135 -33.34 10.53 -7.22
C GLN A 135 -32.18 11.53 -7.34
N HIS A 136 -31.03 11.10 -7.87
CA HIS A 136 -29.83 11.91 -7.92
C HIS A 136 -29.58 12.50 -9.30
N GLU A 137 -29.15 13.77 -9.36
CA GLU A 137 -28.77 14.40 -10.63
C GLU A 137 -27.45 13.82 -11.17
N LEU A 138 -27.39 13.62 -12.47
CA LEU A 138 -26.19 13.15 -13.14
C LEU A 138 -25.24 14.31 -13.48
N PRO A 139 -23.92 14.08 -13.57
CA PRO A 139 -23.25 12.78 -13.51
C PRO A 139 -22.88 12.31 -12.10
N VAL A 140 -22.93 10.99 -11.86
CA VAL A 140 -22.46 10.34 -10.63
C VAL A 140 -21.32 9.38 -10.91
N VAL A 141 -20.45 9.14 -9.92
CA VAL A 141 -19.36 8.16 -10.02
C VAL A 141 -19.63 7.02 -9.05
N VAL A 142 -19.86 5.82 -9.59
CA VAL A 142 -20.03 4.59 -8.82
C VAL A 142 -18.67 3.91 -8.63
N LYS A 143 -18.36 3.56 -7.39
CA LYS A 143 -17.09 2.89 -7.04
C LYS A 143 -17.34 1.74 -6.07
N ALA A 144 -16.66 0.62 -6.28
CA ALA A 144 -16.56 -0.39 -5.24
C ALA A 144 -15.73 0.12 -4.05
N ASP A 145 -16.11 -0.22 -2.83
CA ASP A 145 -15.25 -0.01 -1.67
C ASP A 145 -14.10 -1.03 -1.67
N GLY A 146 -12.97 -0.66 -1.07
CA GLY A 146 -11.77 -1.49 -1.06
C GLY A 146 -10.74 -1.15 -2.15
N LEU A 147 -9.69 -1.97 -2.19
CA LEU A 147 -8.57 -1.84 -3.14
C LEU A 147 -8.96 -2.47 -4.48
N ALA A 148 -9.34 -1.67 -5.45
CA ALA A 148 -9.74 -2.10 -6.79
C ALA A 148 -8.65 -1.92 -7.86
N GLN A 149 -7.44 -1.53 -7.47
CA GLN A 149 -6.26 -1.34 -8.36
C GLN A 149 -6.55 -0.52 -9.63
N GLY A 150 -7.47 0.42 -9.55
CA GLY A 150 -7.85 1.27 -10.69
C GLY A 150 -8.76 0.58 -11.72
N LYS A 151 -9.39 -0.54 -11.37
CA LYS A 151 -10.37 -1.26 -12.19
C LYS A 151 -11.79 -0.92 -11.79
#